data_0fe6dc3df9e31b5612dfb7863d7abacd
#
_entry.id   0fe6dc3df9e31b5612dfb7863d7abacd
#
_cell.length_a   1.000
_cell.length_b   1.000
_cell.length_c   1.000
_cell.angle_alpha   90.00
_cell.angle_beta   90.00
_cell.angle_gamma   90.00
#
_symmetry.space_group_name_H-M   'P 1'
#
loop_
_entity.id
_entity.type
_entity.pdbx_description
1 polymer ?
#
loop_
_entity_poly.entity_id
_entity_poly.type
_entity_poly.pdbx_seq_one_letter_code
_entity_poly.pdbx_strand_id
1 'polypeptide(L)'
;SEGGTTLNDTTVTTDADGRFTIEYPAGLFGEEVGKYTWDWCSYTLSAKVTTAAGESREGYHSFVVGRIRSIEIHDFTHENSKKAKLPVIFNSTDDADKSLVCTYTLKDESGNVVKASSFKTDALEADFSEVPSGVYSIEVQVADEPNITSKAEVVIYRSTDKCAPVKDCPIWIPTEAYRVDEKNVAHTTIGVSASESHIYYVATSRAGIVKEGWLHYKRGMHDFALQIPNAPDEYISVEFINVYKGEVCRYYHKFISTINEQKLNIKLNSFRDKLVPGEKEKWTMQFVDKN
;
A
#
# COMPACT_ATOMS: atom_id res chain seq x y z
N SER A 1 -7.05 -6.72 21.66
CA SER A 1 -6.39 -5.66 22.44
C SER A 1 -5.75 -6.32 23.65
N GLU A 2 -4.49 -6.58 23.58
CA GLU A 2 -3.70 -6.97 24.74
C GLU A 2 -3.49 -5.73 25.60
N GLY A 3 -3.69 -5.87 26.93
CA GLY A 3 -3.75 -4.79 27.89
C GLY A 3 -2.48 -3.96 27.88
N GLY A 4 -2.64 -2.63 27.85
CA GLY A 4 -1.56 -1.69 27.93
C GLY A 4 -0.74 -1.87 29.23
N THR A 5 0.57 -1.66 29.17
CA THR A 5 1.46 -1.70 30.33
C THR A 5 1.42 -0.35 31.05
N THR A 6 1.16 -0.35 32.35
CA THR A 6 1.30 0.85 33.17
C THR A 6 2.78 1.19 33.30
N LEU A 7 3.19 2.34 32.80
CA LEU A 7 4.57 2.79 32.77
C LEU A 7 4.95 3.60 34.01
N ASN A 8 4.00 4.38 34.51
CA ASN A 8 4.16 5.21 35.69
C ASN A 8 2.82 5.38 36.40
N ASP A 9 2.85 5.39 37.73
CA ASP A 9 1.70 5.69 38.58
C ASP A 9 2.21 6.64 39.68
N THR A 10 1.63 7.83 39.77
CA THR A 10 2.06 8.85 40.71
C THR A 10 0.87 9.67 41.23
N THR A 11 1.04 10.22 42.42
CA THR A 11 0.06 11.11 43.03
C THR A 11 0.63 12.52 43.07
N VAL A 12 -0.12 13.50 42.59
CA VAL A 12 0.25 14.90 42.59
C VAL A 12 -0.84 15.71 43.28
N THR A 13 -0.46 16.85 43.85
CA THR A 13 -1.40 17.81 44.45
C THR A 13 -1.61 18.94 43.47
N THR A 14 -2.86 19.36 43.24
CA THR A 14 -3.17 20.51 42.43
C THR A 14 -2.79 21.82 43.14
N ASP A 15 -2.51 22.84 42.36
CA ASP A 15 -2.39 24.22 42.86
C ASP A 15 -3.75 24.79 43.26
N ALA A 16 -3.76 26.07 43.67
CA ALA A 16 -4.96 26.78 44.09
C ALA A 16 -6.02 26.91 42.96
N ASP A 17 -5.59 26.85 41.71
CA ASP A 17 -6.43 26.91 40.52
C ASP A 17 -6.90 25.53 40.06
N GLY A 18 -6.54 24.47 40.78
CA GLY A 18 -6.88 23.08 40.42
C GLY A 18 -6.00 22.50 39.30
N ARG A 19 -4.84 23.07 39.00
CA ARG A 19 -3.92 22.64 37.94
C ARG A 19 -2.77 21.82 38.52
N PHE A 20 -2.26 20.92 37.71
CA PHE A 20 -1.02 20.20 38.00
C PHE A 20 -0.24 19.99 36.70
N THR A 21 1.04 19.75 36.80
CA THR A 21 1.90 19.41 35.68
C THR A 21 2.61 18.10 35.98
N ILE A 22 2.63 17.21 35.01
CA ILE A 22 3.40 15.99 35.04
C ILE A 22 4.33 15.99 33.83
N GLU A 23 5.60 15.75 34.06
CA GLU A 23 6.58 15.54 33.02
C GLU A 23 6.93 14.05 32.97
N TYR A 24 6.81 13.47 31.80
CA TYR A 24 7.14 12.08 31.58
C TYR A 24 7.91 11.94 30.26
N PRO A 25 9.09 11.25 30.25
CA PRO A 25 9.82 11.02 29.01
C PRO A 25 9.07 9.99 28.17
N ALA A 26 8.32 10.49 27.20
CA ALA A 26 7.64 9.63 26.23
C ALA A 26 8.61 9.27 25.10
N GLY A 27 8.83 7.98 24.87
CA GLY A 27 9.71 7.44 23.82
C GLY A 27 9.00 6.37 23.00
N LEU A 28 9.65 5.91 21.96
CA LEU A 28 9.18 4.74 21.18
C LEU A 28 9.59 3.46 21.94
N PHE A 29 8.63 2.58 22.18
CA PHE A 29 8.92 1.27 22.77
C PHE A 29 9.64 0.40 21.74
N GLY A 30 10.75 -0.22 22.13
CA GLY A 30 11.49 -1.18 21.35
C GLY A 30 12.73 -0.63 20.64
N GLU A 31 13.12 0.62 20.86
CA GLU A 31 14.40 1.13 20.34
C GLU A 31 15.61 0.33 20.86
N GLU A 32 15.55 -0.18 22.06
CA GLU A 32 16.63 -1.01 22.64
C GLU A 32 16.70 -2.43 22.08
N VAL A 33 15.67 -2.91 21.38
CA VAL A 33 15.56 -4.34 21.04
C VAL A 33 15.66 -4.60 19.53
N GLY A 34 15.65 -3.60 18.68
CA GLY A 34 15.81 -3.77 17.21
C GLY A 34 14.77 -4.71 16.55
N LYS A 35 13.68 -5.03 17.24
CA LYS A 35 12.73 -6.08 16.86
C LYS A 35 11.33 -5.59 16.46
N TYR A 36 10.96 -4.34 16.75
CA TYR A 36 9.63 -3.83 16.41
C TYR A 36 9.76 -2.58 15.55
N THR A 37 9.26 -2.68 14.35
CA THR A 37 9.21 -1.63 13.33
C THR A 37 7.98 -0.73 13.47
N TRP A 38 7.50 -0.50 14.69
CA TRP A 38 6.42 0.46 14.88
C TRP A 38 7.01 1.86 14.94
N ASP A 39 6.70 2.68 13.96
CA ASP A 39 7.14 4.07 13.90
C ASP A 39 6.35 4.98 14.85
N TRP A 40 5.45 4.43 15.64
CA TRP A 40 4.63 5.18 16.57
C TRP A 40 4.21 4.34 17.79
N CYS A 41 3.93 5.05 18.89
CA CYS A 41 3.47 4.49 20.15
C CYS A 41 2.29 5.31 20.67
N SER A 42 1.22 4.68 21.09
CA SER A 42 0.09 5.38 21.72
C SER A 42 0.22 5.34 23.24
N TYR A 43 0.11 6.51 23.85
CA TYR A 43 0.09 6.69 25.30
C TYR A 43 -1.29 7.12 25.73
N THR A 44 -1.74 6.61 26.87
CA THR A 44 -2.96 7.07 27.52
C THR A 44 -2.62 7.54 28.94
N LEU A 45 -2.89 8.81 29.20
CA LEU A 45 -2.86 9.39 30.52
C LEU A 45 -4.23 9.19 31.17
N SER A 46 -4.26 8.53 32.31
CA SER A 46 -5.45 8.40 33.14
C SER A 46 -5.25 9.24 34.41
N ALA A 47 -6.18 10.10 34.71
CA ALA A 47 -6.14 10.94 35.92
C ALA A 47 -7.39 10.71 36.76
N LYS A 48 -7.19 10.45 38.05
CA LYS A 48 -8.27 10.35 39.05
C LYS A 48 -8.10 11.47 40.07
N VAL A 49 -9.09 12.32 40.16
CA VAL A 49 -9.14 13.42 41.15
C VAL A 49 -10.13 13.03 42.24
N THR A 50 -9.67 13.15 43.52
CA THR A 50 -10.53 12.90 44.67
C THR A 50 -10.57 14.18 45.51
N THR A 51 -11.76 14.69 45.76
CA THR A 51 -11.97 15.89 46.61
C THR A 51 -11.81 15.54 48.09
N ALA A 52 -11.67 16.55 48.93
CA ALA A 52 -11.64 16.36 50.39
C ALA A 52 -12.97 15.76 50.95
N ALA A 53 -14.06 15.87 50.23
CA ALA A 53 -15.33 15.23 50.55
C ALA A 53 -15.45 13.77 50.10
N GLY A 54 -14.40 13.22 49.49
CA GLY A 54 -14.33 11.83 48.99
C GLY A 54 -14.97 11.58 47.64
N GLU A 55 -15.45 12.61 46.94
CA GLU A 55 -15.94 12.47 45.55
C GLU A 55 -14.77 12.29 44.60
N SER A 56 -14.88 11.31 43.71
CA SER A 56 -13.86 11.02 42.72
C SER A 56 -14.38 11.22 41.30
N ARG A 57 -13.54 11.78 40.45
CA ARG A 57 -13.77 11.89 39.00
C ARG A 57 -12.54 11.40 38.26
N GLU A 58 -12.77 10.74 37.12
CA GLU A 58 -11.72 10.21 36.27
C GLU A 58 -11.79 10.87 34.87
N GLY A 59 -10.61 11.09 34.29
CA GLY A 59 -10.45 11.60 32.93
C GLY A 59 -9.33 10.87 32.24
N TYR A 60 -9.41 10.81 30.92
CA TYR A 60 -8.44 10.14 30.07
C TYR A 60 -8.02 11.08 28.94
N HIS A 61 -6.74 11.05 28.61
CA HIS A 61 -6.21 11.74 27.45
C HIS A 61 -5.23 10.81 26.73
N SER A 62 -5.42 10.60 25.44
CA SER A 62 -4.53 9.78 24.64
C SER A 62 -3.78 10.65 23.63
N PHE A 63 -2.51 10.35 23.45
CA PHE A 63 -1.66 10.97 22.46
C PHE A 63 -0.72 9.95 21.84
N VAL A 64 -0.19 10.26 20.68
CA VAL A 64 0.71 9.41 19.93
C VAL A 64 2.09 10.05 19.89
N VAL A 65 3.11 9.24 20.15
CA VAL A 65 4.50 9.57 19.94
C VAL A 65 4.99 8.80 18.74
N GLY A 66 5.53 9.47 17.76
CA GLY A 66 6.03 8.86 16.52
C GLY A 66 7.37 9.44 16.11
N ARG A 67 8.01 8.80 15.14
CA ARG A 67 9.15 9.41 14.48
C ARG A 67 8.68 10.62 13.68
N ILE A 68 9.54 11.63 13.59
CA ILE A 68 9.27 12.83 12.78
C ILE A 68 9.12 12.43 11.32
N ARG A 69 9.91 11.45 10.88
CA ARG A 69 9.94 10.92 9.50
C ARG A 69 9.87 9.41 9.47
N SER A 70 9.16 8.87 8.48
CA SER A 70 9.20 7.45 8.13
C SER A 70 9.21 7.27 6.62
N ILE A 71 9.84 6.19 6.15
CA ILE A 71 9.84 5.78 4.76
C ILE A 71 9.47 4.31 4.69
N GLU A 72 8.57 3.96 3.79
CA GLU A 72 8.14 2.59 3.56
C GLU A 72 8.10 2.32 2.05
N ILE A 73 8.62 1.17 1.64
CA ILE A 73 8.52 0.68 0.27
C ILE A 73 7.92 -0.71 0.29
N HIS A 74 7.01 -1.00 -0.63
CA HIS A 74 6.38 -2.31 -0.77
C HIS A 74 6.93 -3.06 -1.98
N ASP A 75 6.79 -4.40 -1.96
CA ASP A 75 7.13 -5.24 -3.10
C ASP A 75 6.35 -4.82 -4.34
N PHE A 76 7.03 -4.80 -5.49
CA PHE A 76 6.41 -4.40 -6.74
C PHE A 76 7.04 -5.08 -7.95
N THR A 77 6.34 -5.02 -9.06
CA THR A 77 6.85 -5.42 -10.36
C THR A 77 7.03 -4.19 -11.25
N HIS A 78 7.99 -4.22 -12.15
CA HIS A 78 8.24 -3.14 -13.08
C HIS A 78 8.56 -3.66 -14.47
N GLU A 79 7.76 -3.23 -15.45
CA GLU A 79 8.11 -3.44 -16.84
C GLU A 79 9.18 -2.44 -17.26
N ASN A 80 10.36 -2.95 -17.63
CA ASN A 80 11.55 -2.14 -17.90
C ASN A 80 11.50 -1.32 -19.21
N SER A 81 10.33 -1.08 -19.75
CA SER A 81 10.09 -0.18 -20.90
C SER A 81 9.86 1.28 -20.50
N LYS A 82 9.72 1.57 -19.19
CA LYS A 82 9.30 2.88 -18.67
C LYS A 82 10.09 3.24 -17.42
N LYS A 83 10.10 4.54 -17.07
CA LYS A 83 10.53 4.97 -15.74
C LYS A 83 9.62 4.36 -14.68
N ALA A 84 10.22 3.75 -13.67
CA ALA A 84 9.50 3.20 -12.54
C ALA A 84 8.99 4.32 -11.63
N LYS A 85 7.72 4.29 -11.29
CA LYS A 85 7.22 5.00 -10.13
C LYS A 85 7.43 4.10 -8.91
N LEU A 86 8.25 4.53 -7.97
CA LEU A 86 8.50 3.78 -6.76
C LEU A 86 7.26 3.79 -5.86
N PRO A 87 6.79 2.63 -5.36
CA PRO A 87 5.68 2.56 -4.41
C PRO A 87 6.16 2.90 -2.99
N VAL A 88 6.71 4.10 -2.84
CA VAL A 88 7.22 4.62 -1.57
C VAL A 88 6.16 5.47 -0.91
N ILE A 89 5.93 5.19 0.37
CA ILE A 89 5.15 6.02 1.28
C ILE A 89 6.15 6.75 2.17
N PHE A 90 6.14 8.06 2.11
CA PHE A 90 6.93 8.91 2.98
C PHE A 90 6.00 9.73 3.86
N ASN A 91 6.21 9.68 5.17
CA ASN A 91 5.48 10.49 6.13
C ASN A 91 6.45 11.38 6.89
N SER A 92 6.08 12.62 7.09
CA SER A 92 6.79 13.57 7.94
C SER A 92 5.78 14.48 8.65
N THR A 93 6.10 14.85 9.87
CA THR A 93 5.38 15.88 10.62
C THR A 93 5.95 17.29 10.38
N ASP A 94 7.06 17.39 9.63
CA ASP A 94 7.69 18.65 9.26
C ASP A 94 7.28 19.08 7.84
N ASP A 95 6.64 20.23 7.73
CA ASP A 95 6.24 20.80 6.43
C ASP A 95 7.43 21.13 5.51
N ALA A 96 8.65 21.29 6.07
CA ALA A 96 9.87 21.51 5.30
C ALA A 96 10.29 20.25 4.48
N ASP A 97 9.78 19.09 4.84
CA ASP A 97 10.16 17.80 4.23
C ASP A 97 9.45 17.47 2.91
N LYS A 98 8.74 18.40 2.32
CA LYS A 98 7.95 18.17 1.08
C LYS A 98 8.78 17.71 -0.12
N SER A 99 10.08 17.95 -0.13
CA SER A 99 11.00 17.58 -1.24
C SER A 99 12.34 17.10 -0.70
N LEU A 100 12.31 16.12 0.23
CA LEU A 100 13.51 15.49 0.76
C LEU A 100 14.19 14.61 -0.27
N VAL A 101 15.51 14.56 -0.20
CA VAL A 101 16.31 13.63 -0.98
C VAL A 101 16.37 12.29 -0.27
N CYS A 102 15.96 11.26 -0.99
CA CYS A 102 16.11 9.86 -0.60
C CYS A 102 17.07 9.16 -1.57
N THR A 103 17.68 8.10 -1.12
CA THR A 103 18.53 7.24 -1.97
C THR A 103 17.91 5.87 -2.06
N TYR A 104 18.19 5.16 -3.16
CA TYR A 104 17.90 3.76 -3.27
C TYR A 104 19.12 2.97 -3.74
N THR A 105 19.20 1.73 -3.28
CA THR A 105 20.19 0.75 -3.69
C THR A 105 19.50 -0.52 -4.13
N LEU A 106 19.73 -0.94 -5.36
CA LEU A 106 19.23 -2.18 -5.95
C LEU A 106 20.32 -3.25 -5.90
N LYS A 107 20.01 -4.40 -5.31
CA LYS A 107 20.94 -5.53 -5.18
C LYS A 107 20.37 -6.77 -5.86
N ASP A 108 21.24 -7.54 -6.53
CA ASP A 108 20.87 -8.84 -7.09
C ASP A 108 20.74 -9.92 -6.00
N GLU A 109 20.32 -11.14 -6.39
CA GLU A 109 20.19 -12.29 -5.50
C GLU A 109 21.49 -12.66 -4.75
N SER A 110 22.66 -12.26 -5.29
CA SER A 110 23.97 -12.47 -4.66
C SER A 110 24.38 -11.34 -3.72
N GLY A 111 23.56 -10.28 -3.61
CA GLY A 111 23.82 -9.10 -2.79
C GLY A 111 24.71 -8.05 -3.46
N ASN A 112 25.07 -8.22 -4.74
CA ASN A 112 25.85 -7.22 -5.46
C ASN A 112 24.98 -6.01 -5.81
N VAL A 113 25.53 -4.82 -5.65
CA VAL A 113 24.85 -3.57 -6.07
C VAL A 113 24.82 -3.50 -7.58
N VAL A 114 23.62 -3.53 -8.14
CA VAL A 114 23.36 -3.40 -9.58
C VAL A 114 23.13 -1.94 -9.96
N LYS A 115 22.45 -1.21 -9.11
CA LYS A 115 22.17 0.21 -9.30
C LYS A 115 22.01 0.92 -7.96
N ALA A 116 22.51 2.16 -7.90
CA ALA A 116 22.25 3.06 -6.79
C ALA A 116 22.01 4.46 -7.37
N SER A 117 21.03 5.18 -6.82
CA SER A 117 20.71 6.53 -7.24
C SER A 117 19.88 7.23 -6.15
N SER A 118 19.43 8.44 -6.45
CA SER A 118 18.57 9.23 -5.56
C SER A 118 17.27 9.61 -6.23
N PHE A 119 16.28 9.90 -5.41
CA PHE A 119 14.98 10.45 -5.80
C PHE A 119 14.52 11.47 -4.77
N LYS A 120 13.47 12.21 -5.08
CA LYS A 120 12.85 13.14 -4.13
C LYS A 120 11.48 12.63 -3.71
N THR A 121 11.06 12.97 -2.49
CA THR A 121 9.77 12.55 -1.96
C THR A 121 8.56 13.09 -2.74
N ASP A 122 8.72 14.19 -3.47
CA ASP A 122 7.74 14.77 -4.39
C ASP A 122 7.82 14.22 -5.82
N ALA A 123 8.87 13.44 -6.15
CA ALA A 123 9.07 12.82 -7.45
C ALA A 123 9.63 11.39 -7.27
N LEU A 124 8.73 10.47 -6.90
CA LEU A 124 9.04 9.07 -6.59
C LEU A 124 9.36 8.27 -7.86
N GLU A 125 10.38 8.67 -8.62
CA GLU A 125 10.75 8.04 -9.87
C GLU A 125 12.15 7.43 -9.81
N ALA A 126 12.29 6.22 -10.37
CA ALA A 126 13.57 5.56 -10.62
C ALA A 126 13.69 5.16 -12.08
N ASP A 127 14.92 5.07 -12.56
CA ASP A 127 15.21 4.59 -13.91
C ASP A 127 15.93 3.24 -13.84
N PHE A 128 15.25 2.18 -14.25
CA PHE A 128 15.80 0.83 -14.32
C PHE A 128 16.08 0.36 -15.75
N SER A 129 16.12 1.28 -16.74
CA SER A 129 16.22 0.93 -18.16
C SER A 129 17.41 0.02 -18.50
N GLU A 130 18.53 0.17 -17.79
CA GLU A 130 19.74 -0.64 -18.00
C GLU A 130 19.83 -1.87 -17.09
N VAL A 131 18.86 -2.04 -16.17
CA VAL A 131 18.85 -3.18 -15.25
C VAL A 131 18.33 -4.41 -15.99
N PRO A 132 19.02 -5.56 -15.98
CA PRO A 132 18.50 -6.80 -16.56
C PRO A 132 17.18 -7.23 -15.92
N SER A 133 16.40 -8.06 -16.62
CA SER A 133 15.23 -8.69 -16.03
C SER A 133 15.65 -9.70 -14.96
N GLY A 134 14.94 -9.71 -13.82
CA GLY A 134 15.26 -10.55 -12.67
C GLY A 134 14.61 -10.07 -11.39
N VAL A 135 14.94 -10.75 -10.29
CA VAL A 135 14.49 -10.43 -8.94
C VAL A 135 15.59 -9.66 -8.21
N TYR A 136 15.22 -8.58 -7.56
CA TYR A 136 16.15 -7.68 -6.87
C TYR A 136 15.60 -7.29 -5.50
N SER A 137 16.51 -7.03 -4.57
CA SER A 137 16.19 -6.34 -3.32
C SER A 137 16.43 -4.85 -3.54
N ILE A 138 15.45 -4.01 -3.23
CA ILE A 138 15.59 -2.56 -3.22
C ILE A 138 15.58 -2.07 -1.78
N GLU A 139 16.55 -1.25 -1.42
CA GLU A 139 16.64 -0.57 -0.14
C GLU A 139 16.53 0.93 -0.38
N VAL A 140 15.58 1.59 0.27
CA VAL A 140 15.38 3.04 0.24
C VAL A 140 15.74 3.62 1.58
N GLN A 141 16.32 4.82 1.60
CA GLN A 141 16.68 5.52 2.83
C GLN A 141 16.60 7.04 2.65
N VAL A 142 16.36 7.75 3.75
CA VAL A 142 16.44 9.20 3.79
C VAL A 142 17.92 9.61 3.80
N ALA A 143 18.33 10.51 2.90
CA ALA A 143 19.76 10.77 2.65
C ALA A 143 20.47 11.41 3.84
N ASP A 144 19.82 12.28 4.59
CA ASP A 144 20.33 12.94 5.78
C ASP A 144 20.14 12.15 7.08
N GLU A 145 19.26 11.10 7.05
CA GLU A 145 19.00 10.20 8.17
C GLU A 145 19.02 8.73 7.72
N PRO A 146 20.18 8.12 7.46
CA PRO A 146 20.29 6.77 6.89
C PRO A 146 19.71 5.64 7.74
N ASN A 147 19.42 5.88 9.01
CA ASN A 147 18.71 4.97 9.91
C ASN A 147 17.21 4.88 9.59
N ILE A 148 16.65 5.86 8.86
CA ILE A 148 15.29 5.81 8.32
C ILE A 148 15.36 5.12 6.97
N THR A 149 15.10 3.82 6.97
CA THR A 149 15.27 2.94 5.80
C THR A 149 14.16 1.92 5.71
N SER A 150 13.86 1.47 4.50
CA SER A 150 12.94 0.38 4.22
C SER A 150 13.44 -0.47 3.06
N LYS A 151 13.02 -1.73 3.02
CA LYS A 151 13.43 -2.70 2.01
C LYS A 151 12.22 -3.41 1.42
N ALA A 152 12.30 -3.72 0.14
CA ALA A 152 11.30 -4.48 -0.58
C ALA A 152 11.95 -5.36 -1.65
N GLU A 153 11.17 -6.27 -2.23
CA GLU A 153 11.52 -6.99 -3.43
C GLU A 153 10.97 -6.27 -4.65
N VAL A 154 11.75 -6.20 -5.72
CA VAL A 154 11.30 -5.73 -7.02
C VAL A 154 11.62 -6.77 -8.09
N VAL A 155 10.61 -7.11 -8.89
CA VAL A 155 10.80 -7.94 -10.08
C VAL A 155 10.76 -7.06 -11.31
N ILE A 156 11.90 -6.98 -11.99
CA ILE A 156 12.05 -6.23 -13.24
C ILE A 156 11.91 -7.20 -14.41
N TYR A 157 11.10 -6.84 -15.40
CA TYR A 157 10.86 -7.70 -16.56
C TYR A 157 10.68 -6.87 -17.85
N ARG A 158 10.75 -7.55 -18.98
CA ARG A 158 10.37 -7.03 -20.29
C ARG A 158 9.36 -7.98 -20.93
N SER A 159 8.35 -7.43 -21.58
CA SER A 159 7.38 -8.23 -22.35
C SER A 159 8.03 -9.07 -23.47
N THR A 160 9.25 -8.73 -23.87
CA THR A 160 10.05 -9.44 -24.89
C THR A 160 11.00 -10.49 -24.32
N ASP A 161 11.03 -10.70 -23.02
CA ASP A 161 11.93 -11.66 -22.38
C ASP A 161 11.64 -13.10 -22.86
N LYS A 162 12.72 -13.89 -22.99
CA LYS A 162 12.64 -15.29 -23.45
C LYS A 162 12.24 -16.27 -22.37
N CYS A 163 12.08 -15.80 -21.13
CA CYS A 163 11.61 -16.58 -19.98
C CYS A 163 11.03 -15.61 -18.93
N ALA A 164 10.27 -16.16 -17.97
CA ALA A 164 9.84 -15.40 -16.81
C ALA A 164 11.07 -14.86 -16.03
N PRO A 165 10.96 -13.68 -15.40
CA PRO A 165 12.06 -13.07 -14.62
C PRO A 165 12.38 -13.86 -13.35
N VAL A 166 11.42 -14.65 -12.86
CA VAL A 166 11.56 -15.52 -11.67
C VAL A 166 11.93 -16.92 -12.11
N LYS A 167 13.00 -17.46 -11.54
CA LYS A 167 13.49 -18.81 -11.83
C LYS A 167 12.56 -19.86 -11.21
N ASP A 168 12.50 -21.04 -11.82
CA ASP A 168 11.73 -22.20 -11.34
C ASP A 168 10.24 -21.94 -11.04
N CYS A 169 9.71 -20.87 -11.61
CA CYS A 169 8.30 -20.53 -11.51
C CYS A 169 7.55 -21.07 -12.74
N PRO A 170 6.55 -21.93 -12.58
CA PRO A 170 5.81 -22.49 -13.71
C PRO A 170 4.97 -21.44 -14.46
N ILE A 171 4.45 -20.49 -13.70
CA ILE A 171 3.73 -19.31 -14.18
C ILE A 171 4.15 -18.15 -13.30
N TRP A 172 4.48 -17.03 -13.90
CA TRP A 172 4.70 -15.78 -13.23
C TRP A 172 3.78 -14.71 -13.82
N ILE A 173 3.17 -13.92 -12.94
CA ILE A 173 2.27 -12.84 -13.34
C ILE A 173 2.69 -11.60 -12.53
N PRO A 174 2.86 -10.43 -13.17
CA PRO A 174 3.19 -9.20 -12.44
C PRO A 174 2.12 -8.86 -11.40
N THR A 175 2.50 -8.25 -10.28
CA THR A 175 1.59 -7.94 -9.16
C THR A 175 0.81 -6.64 -9.31
N GLU A 176 1.09 -5.86 -10.36
CA GLU A 176 0.41 -4.58 -10.58
C GLU A 176 -1.08 -4.74 -10.84
N ALA A 177 -1.84 -3.78 -10.36
CA ALA A 177 -3.29 -3.73 -10.60
C ALA A 177 -3.56 -3.58 -12.11
N TYR A 178 -4.23 -4.59 -12.67
CA TYR A 178 -4.49 -4.65 -14.10
C TYR A 178 -5.67 -3.79 -14.45
N ARG A 179 -5.46 -2.99 -15.46
CA ARG A 179 -6.48 -2.13 -16.01
C ARG A 179 -7.20 -2.86 -17.13
N VAL A 180 -8.47 -2.58 -17.18
CA VAL A 180 -9.31 -2.92 -18.30
C VAL A 180 -9.21 -1.75 -19.29
N ASP A 181 -9.04 -2.05 -20.57
CA ASP A 181 -8.96 -1.03 -21.59
C ASP A 181 -10.35 -0.40 -21.90
N GLU A 182 -10.39 0.60 -22.78
CA GLU A 182 -11.61 1.28 -23.19
C GLU A 182 -12.65 0.35 -23.86
N LYS A 183 -12.21 -0.80 -24.35
CA LYS A 183 -13.08 -1.84 -24.95
C LYS A 183 -13.53 -2.88 -23.92
N ASN A 184 -13.26 -2.63 -22.64
CA ASN A 184 -13.55 -3.53 -21.55
C ASN A 184 -12.81 -4.90 -21.67
N VAL A 185 -11.59 -4.87 -22.18
CA VAL A 185 -10.69 -6.02 -22.23
C VAL A 185 -9.67 -5.91 -21.10
N ALA A 186 -9.59 -6.96 -20.29
CA ALA A 186 -8.55 -7.12 -19.28
C ALA A 186 -7.28 -7.68 -19.92
N HIS A 187 -6.16 -7.08 -19.66
CA HIS A 187 -4.85 -7.53 -20.15
C HIS A 187 -3.91 -7.83 -18.99
N THR A 188 -3.16 -8.91 -19.10
CA THR A 188 -2.01 -9.21 -18.24
C THR A 188 -0.93 -9.95 -19.01
N THR A 189 0.27 -9.95 -18.46
CA THR A 189 1.40 -10.71 -18.99
C THR A 189 1.60 -11.97 -18.16
N ILE A 190 1.81 -13.10 -18.83
CA ILE A 190 2.12 -14.38 -18.20
C ILE A 190 3.53 -14.81 -18.62
N GLY A 191 4.43 -14.91 -17.65
CA GLY A 191 5.79 -15.42 -17.86
C GLY A 191 5.85 -16.92 -17.62
N VAL A 192 6.53 -17.65 -18.49
CA VAL A 192 6.76 -19.09 -18.39
C VAL A 192 8.26 -19.38 -18.39
N SER A 193 8.75 -20.06 -17.35
CA SER A 193 10.16 -20.49 -17.22
C SER A 193 10.39 -21.91 -17.73
N ALA A 194 9.39 -22.78 -17.69
CA ALA A 194 9.43 -24.14 -18.23
C ALA A 194 9.52 -24.13 -19.76
N SER A 195 9.92 -25.24 -20.38
CA SER A 195 9.93 -25.38 -21.85
C SER A 195 8.55 -25.14 -22.46
N GLU A 196 7.53 -25.63 -21.77
CA GLU A 196 6.12 -25.40 -22.07
C GLU A 196 5.28 -25.48 -20.79
N SER A 197 4.12 -24.85 -20.81
CA SER A 197 3.16 -24.84 -19.70
C SER A 197 1.75 -24.96 -20.22
N HIS A 198 0.98 -25.88 -19.64
CA HIS A 198 -0.46 -26.01 -19.84
C HIS A 198 -1.16 -25.40 -18.65
N ILE A 199 -1.91 -24.36 -18.91
CA ILE A 199 -2.54 -23.54 -17.88
C ILE A 199 -4.04 -23.58 -18.10
N TYR A 200 -4.79 -24.09 -17.12
CA TYR A 200 -6.22 -23.93 -17.11
C TYR A 200 -6.58 -22.63 -16.43
N TYR A 201 -7.45 -21.81 -17.03
CA TYR A 201 -7.90 -20.60 -16.38
C TYR A 201 -9.41 -20.59 -16.21
N VAL A 202 -9.87 -20.03 -15.11
CA VAL A 202 -11.27 -19.79 -14.81
C VAL A 202 -11.44 -18.32 -14.43
N ALA A 203 -12.25 -17.61 -15.20
CA ALA A 203 -12.63 -16.24 -14.92
C ALA A 203 -14.02 -16.22 -14.30
N THR A 204 -14.15 -15.63 -13.13
CA THR A 204 -15.40 -15.57 -12.36
C THR A 204 -15.78 -14.14 -12.04
N SER A 205 -17.07 -13.85 -12.08
CA SER A 205 -17.69 -12.63 -11.56
C SER A 205 -18.63 -12.98 -10.39
N ARG A 206 -19.32 -12.00 -9.85
CA ARG A 206 -20.39 -12.26 -8.86
C ARG A 206 -21.50 -13.13 -9.40
N ALA A 207 -21.76 -13.11 -10.70
CA ALA A 207 -22.79 -13.90 -11.35
C ALA A 207 -22.37 -15.35 -11.66
N GLY A 208 -21.10 -15.70 -11.45
CA GLY A 208 -20.54 -17.03 -11.71
C GLY A 208 -19.40 -17.02 -12.71
N ILE A 209 -19.20 -18.16 -13.37
CA ILE A 209 -18.12 -18.33 -14.37
C ILE A 209 -18.45 -17.50 -15.61
N VAL A 210 -17.54 -16.60 -15.97
CA VAL A 210 -17.62 -15.75 -17.17
C VAL A 210 -16.98 -16.45 -18.36
N LYS A 211 -15.82 -17.05 -18.12
CA LYS A 211 -15.06 -17.76 -19.14
C LYS A 211 -14.08 -18.74 -18.50
N GLU A 212 -13.83 -19.82 -19.16
CA GLU A 212 -12.79 -20.78 -18.79
C GLU A 212 -12.12 -21.36 -20.03
N GLY A 213 -10.95 -21.93 -19.88
CA GLY A 213 -10.25 -22.54 -21.01
C GLY A 213 -8.82 -22.94 -20.68
N TRP A 214 -8.15 -23.45 -21.71
CA TRP A 214 -6.76 -23.87 -21.65
C TRP A 214 -5.88 -22.90 -22.42
N LEU A 215 -4.74 -22.56 -21.84
CA LEU A 215 -3.64 -21.84 -22.47
C LEU A 215 -2.48 -22.84 -22.62
N HIS A 216 -1.81 -22.77 -23.75
CA HIS A 216 -0.62 -23.57 -24.00
C HIS A 216 0.51 -22.60 -24.39
N TYR A 217 1.42 -22.36 -23.48
CA TYR A 217 2.52 -21.44 -23.67
C TYR A 217 3.86 -22.16 -23.63
N LYS A 218 4.75 -21.75 -24.53
CA LYS A 218 6.18 -22.09 -24.47
C LYS A 218 6.90 -21.14 -23.54
N ARG A 219 8.13 -21.46 -23.20
CA ARG A 219 9.01 -20.55 -22.45
C ARG A 219 9.01 -19.15 -23.07
N GLY A 220 8.82 -18.13 -22.25
CA GLY A 220 8.76 -16.72 -22.67
C GLY A 220 7.74 -15.92 -21.90
N MET A 221 7.51 -14.71 -22.40
CA MET A 221 6.47 -13.81 -21.93
C MET A 221 5.31 -13.82 -22.92
N HIS A 222 4.08 -13.87 -22.42
CA HIS A 222 2.87 -14.00 -23.23
C HIS A 222 1.81 -13.03 -22.75
N ASP A 223 1.10 -12.42 -23.69
CA ASP A 223 -0.06 -11.61 -23.39
C ASP A 223 -1.28 -12.48 -23.16
N PHE A 224 -2.00 -12.20 -22.09
CA PHE A 224 -3.31 -12.75 -21.81
C PHE A 224 -4.34 -11.64 -21.89
N ALA A 225 -5.40 -11.83 -22.68
CA ALA A 225 -6.48 -10.87 -22.83
C ALA A 225 -7.84 -11.55 -22.60
N LEU A 226 -8.69 -10.89 -21.82
CA LEU A 226 -10.02 -11.40 -21.49
C LEU A 226 -11.05 -10.30 -21.66
N GLN A 227 -12.06 -10.54 -22.50
CA GLN A 227 -13.22 -9.65 -22.60
C GLN A 227 -14.05 -9.74 -21.33
N ILE A 228 -14.24 -8.63 -20.66
CA ILE A 228 -15.08 -8.54 -19.46
C ILE A 228 -16.52 -8.18 -19.88
N PRO A 229 -17.56 -8.83 -19.30
CA PRO A 229 -18.92 -8.41 -19.52
C PRO A 229 -19.16 -6.93 -19.09
N ASN A 230 -19.95 -6.22 -19.86
CA ASN A 230 -20.34 -4.85 -19.53
C ASN A 230 -21.35 -4.86 -18.37
N ALA A 231 -20.86 -4.98 -17.15
CA ALA A 231 -21.67 -4.85 -15.96
C ALA A 231 -21.06 -3.80 -15.03
N PRO A 232 -21.82 -2.81 -14.58
CA PRO A 232 -21.33 -1.87 -13.57
C PRO A 232 -21.04 -2.61 -12.27
N ASP A 233 -20.01 -2.19 -11.55
CA ASP A 233 -19.57 -2.69 -10.24
C ASP A 233 -18.94 -4.09 -10.19
N GLU A 234 -18.51 -4.65 -11.32
CA GLU A 234 -17.93 -5.98 -11.30
C GLU A 234 -16.41 -5.98 -11.44
N TYR A 235 -15.78 -6.67 -10.51
CA TYR A 235 -14.45 -7.20 -10.71
C TYR A 235 -14.55 -8.60 -11.29
N ILE A 236 -13.57 -8.97 -12.10
CA ILE A 236 -13.39 -10.36 -12.54
C ILE A 236 -12.16 -10.90 -11.82
N SER A 237 -12.33 -12.02 -11.14
CA SER A 237 -11.23 -12.81 -10.63
C SER A 237 -10.87 -13.88 -11.64
N VAL A 238 -9.61 -13.97 -12.01
CA VAL A 238 -9.10 -15.04 -12.85
C VAL A 238 -8.18 -15.92 -12.01
N GLU A 239 -8.49 -17.18 -11.95
CA GLU A 239 -7.62 -18.20 -11.39
C GLU A 239 -6.90 -18.91 -12.53
N PHE A 240 -5.58 -18.98 -12.46
CA PHE A 240 -4.73 -19.76 -13.35
C PHE A 240 -4.23 -20.98 -12.59
N ILE A 241 -4.45 -22.14 -13.14
CA ILE A 241 -4.12 -23.45 -12.55
C ILE A 241 -3.13 -24.16 -13.46
N ASN A 242 -2.04 -24.62 -12.90
CA ASN A 242 -1.02 -25.36 -13.61
C ASN A 242 -0.51 -26.51 -12.72
N VAL A 243 -0.07 -27.60 -13.34
CA VAL A 243 0.62 -28.68 -12.64
C VAL A 243 2.10 -28.61 -12.98
N TYR A 244 2.93 -28.45 -11.97
CA TYR A 244 4.37 -28.34 -12.14
C TYR A 244 5.09 -29.21 -11.12
N LYS A 245 6.01 -30.05 -11.60
CA LYS A 245 6.77 -31.01 -10.77
C LYS A 245 5.89 -31.90 -9.87
N GLY A 246 4.66 -32.19 -10.31
CA GLY A 246 3.69 -33.02 -9.57
C GLY A 246 2.81 -32.27 -8.59
N GLU A 247 2.98 -30.95 -8.46
CA GLU A 247 2.19 -30.10 -7.58
C GLU A 247 1.21 -29.22 -8.38
N VAL A 248 0.04 -28.96 -7.80
CA VAL A 248 -0.94 -28.03 -8.36
C VAL A 248 -0.61 -26.63 -7.90
N CYS A 249 -0.22 -25.79 -8.83
CA CYS A 249 0.04 -24.36 -8.57
C CYS A 249 -1.19 -23.55 -8.98
N ARG A 250 -1.58 -22.60 -8.13
CA ARG A 250 -2.73 -21.72 -8.35
C ARG A 250 -2.32 -20.27 -8.18
N TYR A 251 -2.73 -19.43 -9.13
CA TYR A 251 -2.45 -18.00 -9.15
C TYR A 251 -3.75 -17.26 -9.33
N TYR A 252 -4.02 -16.31 -8.45
CA TYR A 252 -5.23 -15.49 -8.48
C TYR A 252 -4.90 -14.09 -8.96
N HIS A 253 -5.75 -13.61 -9.87
CA HIS A 253 -5.61 -12.28 -10.41
C HIS A 253 -6.96 -11.58 -10.45
N LYS A 254 -6.99 -10.31 -10.01
CA LYS A 254 -8.22 -9.53 -9.96
C LYS A 254 -8.14 -8.37 -10.94
N PHE A 255 -9.06 -8.34 -11.90
CA PHE A 255 -9.24 -7.24 -12.81
C PHE A 255 -10.42 -6.37 -12.34
N ILE A 256 -10.20 -5.07 -12.26
CA ILE A 256 -11.23 -4.12 -11.86
C ILE A 256 -11.66 -3.37 -13.10
N SER A 257 -12.96 -3.39 -13.39
CA SER A 257 -13.50 -2.61 -14.51
C SER A 257 -13.35 -1.12 -14.23
N THR A 258 -12.79 -0.37 -15.17
CA THR A 258 -12.67 1.10 -15.08
C THR A 258 -13.98 1.82 -15.38
N ILE A 259 -15.01 1.11 -15.85
CA ILE A 259 -16.34 1.68 -16.15
C ILE A 259 -17.00 2.28 -14.91
N ASN A 260 -16.52 1.89 -13.71
CA ASN A 260 -17.06 2.36 -12.42
C ASN A 260 -16.41 3.61 -11.84
N GLU A 261 -15.51 4.25 -12.53
CA GLU A 261 -15.06 5.59 -12.15
C GLU A 261 -16.08 6.69 -12.52
N GLN A 262 -17.35 6.36 -12.56
CA GLN A 262 -18.43 7.35 -12.59
C GLN A 262 -18.46 8.07 -11.23
N LYS A 263 -17.61 9.09 -11.11
CA LYS A 263 -17.65 10.02 -9.99
C LYS A 263 -18.96 10.79 -10.07
N LEU A 264 -19.94 10.40 -9.27
CA LEU A 264 -21.12 11.22 -9.04
C LEU A 264 -20.66 12.58 -8.50
N ASN A 265 -20.89 13.63 -9.28
CA ASN A 265 -20.70 14.98 -8.81
C ASN A 265 -21.94 15.40 -8.03
N ILE A 266 -21.78 15.65 -6.76
CA ILE A 266 -22.85 16.20 -5.93
C ILE A 266 -22.76 17.72 -6.01
N LYS A 267 -23.81 18.35 -6.60
CA LYS A 267 -23.98 19.80 -6.57
C LYS A 267 -24.99 20.14 -5.49
N LEU A 268 -24.57 20.95 -4.53
CA LEU A 268 -25.48 21.58 -3.58
C LEU A 268 -26.09 22.82 -4.26
N ASN A 269 -27.37 22.76 -4.62
CA ASN A 269 -28.04 23.85 -5.33
C ASN A 269 -28.58 24.93 -4.38
N SER A 270 -28.82 24.55 -3.12
CA SER A 270 -29.19 25.49 -2.07
C SER A 270 -28.69 25.02 -0.71
N PHE A 271 -27.89 25.84 -0.06
CA PHE A 271 -27.52 25.69 1.34
C PHE A 271 -27.22 27.10 1.91
N ARG A 272 -27.36 27.26 3.20
CA ARG A 272 -26.94 28.50 3.88
C ARG A 272 -25.63 28.27 4.61
N ASP A 273 -24.72 29.23 4.52
CA ASP A 273 -23.41 29.18 5.19
C ASP A 273 -23.53 29.29 6.73
N LYS A 274 -24.67 29.78 7.22
CA LYS A 274 -24.93 29.92 8.66
C LYS A 274 -26.31 29.36 9.00
N LEU A 275 -26.31 28.38 9.88
CA LEU A 275 -27.54 27.79 10.43
C LEU A 275 -27.90 28.51 11.73
N VAL A 276 -29.19 28.77 11.91
CA VAL A 276 -29.74 29.30 13.16
C VAL A 276 -30.30 28.14 13.95
N PRO A 277 -29.94 27.97 15.25
CA PRO A 277 -30.45 26.87 16.06
C PRO A 277 -31.99 26.87 16.11
N GLY A 278 -32.60 25.73 15.76
CA GLY A 278 -34.05 25.53 15.78
C GLY A 278 -34.81 25.87 14.49
N GLU A 279 -34.16 26.41 13.46
CA GLU A 279 -34.78 26.61 12.13
C GLU A 279 -34.77 25.30 11.32
N LYS A 280 -35.84 25.08 10.55
CA LYS A 280 -35.91 24.00 9.56
C LYS A 280 -35.24 24.44 8.26
N GLU A 281 -34.20 23.72 7.84
CA GLU A 281 -33.51 23.94 6.57
C GLU A 281 -33.95 22.93 5.53
N LYS A 282 -34.05 23.37 4.28
CA LYS A 282 -34.30 22.53 3.12
C LYS A 282 -33.10 22.62 2.18
N TRP A 283 -32.39 21.52 2.08
CA TRP A 283 -31.23 21.41 1.18
C TRP A 283 -31.66 20.70 -0.09
N THR A 284 -31.20 21.20 -1.23
CA THR A 284 -31.43 20.57 -2.53
C THR A 284 -30.08 20.13 -3.09
N MET A 285 -29.93 18.83 -3.26
CA MET A 285 -28.76 18.20 -3.85
C MET A 285 -29.11 17.66 -5.23
N GLN A 286 -28.24 17.88 -6.17
CA GLN A 286 -28.34 17.32 -7.51
C GLN A 286 -27.17 16.36 -7.71
N PHE A 287 -27.48 15.13 -8.09
CA PHE A 287 -26.51 14.14 -8.52
C PHE A 287 -26.35 14.26 -10.04
N VAL A 288 -25.17 14.59 -10.50
CA VAL A 288 -24.89 14.80 -11.92
C VAL A 288 -23.88 13.76 -12.36
N ASP A 289 -24.26 12.96 -13.34
CA ASP A 289 -23.35 12.08 -14.06
C ASP A 289 -22.42 12.92 -14.96
N LYS A 290 -21.22 12.45 -15.19
CA LYS A 290 -20.18 13.12 -16.00
C LYS A 290 -20.31 12.82 -17.51
N ASN A 291 -21.48 12.44 -17.97
CA ASN A 291 -21.72 12.35 -19.42
C ASN A 291 -22.30 13.65 -19.98
#